data_25264cd9276b116b74c955e125fcb6d8
#
_entry.id   25264cd9276b116b74c955e125fcb6d8
#
_cell.length_a   1.000
_cell.length_b   1.000
_cell.length_c   1.000
_cell.angle_alpha   90.00
_cell.angle_beta   90.00
_cell.angle_gamma   90.00
#
_symmetry.space_group_name_H-M   'P 1'
#
loop_
_entity.id
_entity.type
_entity.pdbx_description
1 polymer ?
#
loop_
_entity_poly.entity_id
_entity_poly.type
_entity_poly.pdbx_seq_one_letter_code
_entity_poly.pdbx_strand_id
1 'polypeptide(L)'
;MDHLSKFSDCQTFWTSPMNIVVIGGGTAGCISALLFKKKFPSVNLTIIRSKEIGVLGPGEGLTPSINSFLSDLEISIEDFVLNTGATIKHGVMFNNWDKNRSSWFHGFYDFYNDTKNILGGKEEVMSNYKTAINNGDNLNNINYLYHLVIDKKINLEDKLEYGFHIDARKLAIYLEKIAEDMGIIILDDIIDHFIENNNNDISQIKTVSGLLIDCDFVVDCSGFKKIAIQKHYRSEWVSMSHLLPATNALACFLPADNNFYPYTDATAM
;
A
#
# COMPACT_ATOMS: atom_id res chain seq x y z
N MET A 1 -21.06 -8.86 6.49
CA MET A 1 -20.92 -8.92 7.95
C MET A 1 -20.62 -10.36 8.34
N ASP A 2 -19.64 -10.58 9.21
CA ASP A 2 -19.29 -11.86 9.86
C ASP A 2 -18.61 -12.98 9.07
N HIS A 3 -17.56 -12.68 8.35
CA HIS A 3 -16.54 -13.71 8.04
C HIS A 3 -15.26 -13.59 8.90
N LEU A 4 -15.14 -12.57 9.73
CA LEU A 4 -13.96 -12.35 10.59
C LEU A 4 -14.07 -12.97 11.99
N SER A 5 -15.28 -13.36 12.44
CA SER A 5 -15.47 -13.95 13.77
C SER A 5 -14.95 -15.39 13.90
N LYS A 6 -14.65 -16.06 12.80
CA LYS A 6 -14.12 -17.45 12.81
C LYS A 6 -12.63 -17.56 13.10
N PHE A 7 -11.90 -16.44 13.15
CA PHE A 7 -10.45 -16.48 13.42
C PHE A 7 -10.09 -16.25 14.90
N SER A 8 -11.05 -15.90 15.76
CA SER A 8 -10.81 -15.76 17.22
C SER A 8 -10.43 -17.08 17.89
N ASP A 9 -10.82 -18.22 17.33
CA ASP A 9 -10.60 -19.54 17.91
C ASP A 9 -9.23 -20.14 17.53
N CYS A 10 -8.46 -19.51 16.65
CA CYS A 10 -7.14 -20.01 16.25
C CYS A 10 -6.04 -19.83 17.33
N GLN A 11 -6.26 -19.04 18.36
CA GLN A 11 -5.25 -18.81 19.40
C GLN A 11 -4.97 -20.03 20.30
N THR A 12 -5.80 -21.06 20.28
CA THR A 12 -5.68 -22.22 21.17
C THR A 12 -4.96 -23.43 20.58
N PHE A 13 -4.56 -23.38 19.31
CA PHE A 13 -3.96 -24.55 18.63
C PHE A 13 -2.42 -24.60 18.67
N TRP A 14 -1.76 -23.51 19.05
CA TRP A 14 -0.30 -23.48 19.07
C TRP A 14 0.22 -23.56 20.49
N THR A 15 0.97 -24.62 20.79
CA THR A 15 1.60 -24.84 22.11
C THR A 15 2.87 -23.99 22.31
N SER A 16 3.39 -23.39 21.24
CA SER A 16 4.52 -22.46 21.24
C SER A 16 4.24 -21.27 20.32
N PRO A 17 4.85 -20.10 20.54
CA PRO A 17 4.73 -18.96 19.62
C PRO A 17 5.18 -19.34 18.23
N MET A 18 4.38 -19.00 17.20
CA MET A 18 4.74 -19.17 15.80
C MET A 18 5.83 -18.18 15.41
N ASN A 19 6.83 -18.66 14.67
CA ASN A 19 7.90 -17.84 14.10
C ASN A 19 7.51 -17.39 12.68
N ILE A 20 7.20 -16.14 12.51
CA ILE A 20 6.87 -15.55 11.21
C ILE A 20 8.07 -14.73 10.72
N VAL A 21 8.49 -14.99 9.48
CA VAL A 21 9.57 -14.23 8.85
C VAL A 21 9.04 -13.47 7.66
N VAL A 22 9.20 -12.15 7.69
CA VAL A 22 8.90 -11.25 6.57
C VAL A 22 10.19 -10.93 5.82
N ILE A 23 10.20 -11.20 4.52
CA ILE A 23 11.34 -10.96 3.65
C ILE A 23 11.16 -9.63 2.94
N GLY A 24 11.99 -8.65 3.30
CA GLY A 24 11.94 -7.29 2.74
C GLY A 24 11.41 -6.25 3.73
N GLY A 25 12.18 -5.16 3.90
CA GLY A 25 11.88 -4.04 4.80
C GLY A 25 11.33 -2.80 4.07
N GLY A 26 10.74 -2.99 2.89
CA GLY A 26 10.00 -1.91 2.22
C GLY A 26 8.61 -1.72 2.82
N THR A 27 7.84 -0.80 2.25
CA THR A 27 6.46 -0.47 2.70
C THR A 27 5.60 -1.72 2.93
N ALA A 28 5.57 -2.64 1.95
CA ALA A 28 4.77 -3.86 2.04
C ALA A 28 5.21 -4.78 3.19
N GLY A 29 6.51 -4.96 3.39
CA GLY A 29 7.05 -5.81 4.45
C GLY A 29 6.77 -5.25 5.84
N CYS A 30 7.04 -3.97 6.05
CA CYS A 30 6.78 -3.32 7.33
C CYS A 30 5.28 -3.32 7.68
N ILE A 31 4.41 -2.95 6.73
CA ILE A 31 2.95 -2.97 6.95
C ILE A 31 2.47 -4.38 7.30
N SER A 32 2.93 -5.40 6.54
CA SER A 32 2.57 -6.80 6.80
C SER A 32 3.00 -7.24 8.20
N ALA A 33 4.25 -6.95 8.59
CA ALA A 33 4.78 -7.31 9.89
C ALA A 33 4.00 -6.65 11.04
N LEU A 34 3.71 -5.36 10.93
CA LEU A 34 2.97 -4.60 11.93
C LEU A 34 1.54 -5.12 12.11
N LEU A 35 0.83 -5.41 11.01
CA LEU A 35 -0.51 -5.97 11.06
C LEU A 35 -0.53 -7.38 11.65
N PHE A 36 0.44 -8.25 11.30
CA PHE A 36 0.57 -9.56 11.92
C PHE A 36 0.81 -9.44 13.42
N LYS A 37 1.73 -8.57 13.84
CA LYS A 37 2.05 -8.38 15.26
C LYS A 37 0.88 -7.81 16.05
N LYS A 38 0.15 -6.84 15.49
CA LYS A 38 -1.07 -6.28 16.11
C LYS A 38 -2.15 -7.34 16.26
N LYS A 39 -2.37 -8.17 15.23
CA LYS A 39 -3.43 -9.17 15.23
C LYS A 39 -3.07 -10.42 16.04
N PHE A 40 -1.81 -10.78 16.08
CA PHE A 40 -1.27 -11.96 16.76
C PHE A 40 -0.11 -11.57 17.68
N PRO A 41 -0.37 -10.95 18.85
CA PRO A 41 0.69 -10.42 19.71
C PRO A 41 1.72 -11.44 20.21
N SER A 42 1.33 -12.72 20.30
CA SER A 42 2.19 -13.81 20.78
C SER A 42 3.17 -14.34 19.74
N VAL A 43 3.06 -13.97 18.45
CA VAL A 43 3.99 -14.46 17.42
C VAL A 43 5.39 -13.85 17.59
N ASN A 44 6.39 -14.66 17.32
CA ASN A 44 7.75 -14.19 17.11
C ASN A 44 7.84 -13.70 15.67
N LEU A 45 8.13 -12.45 15.45
CA LEU A 45 8.17 -11.86 14.12
C LEU A 45 9.53 -11.26 13.82
N THR A 46 10.09 -11.64 12.68
CA THR A 46 11.38 -11.16 12.20
C THR A 46 11.22 -10.59 10.78
N ILE A 47 11.72 -9.39 10.57
CA ILE A 47 11.89 -8.80 9.23
C ILE A 47 13.36 -8.99 8.83
N ILE A 48 13.61 -9.62 7.68
CA ILE A 48 14.95 -9.68 7.07
C ILE A 48 14.98 -8.69 5.93
N ARG A 49 15.86 -7.71 6.03
CA ARG A 49 16.04 -6.69 5.00
C ARG A 49 17.51 -6.34 4.84
N SER A 50 17.89 -5.76 3.72
CA SER A 50 19.26 -5.29 3.48
C SER A 50 19.29 -3.79 3.26
N LYS A 51 20.05 -3.09 4.08
CA LYS A 51 20.33 -1.65 3.89
C LYS A 51 21.06 -1.38 2.60
N GLU A 52 21.89 -2.32 2.15
CA GLU A 52 22.66 -2.20 0.90
C GLU A 52 21.71 -2.18 -0.31
N ILE A 53 20.69 -3.03 -0.33
CA ILE A 53 19.68 -3.05 -1.40
C ILE A 53 18.78 -1.82 -1.31
N GLY A 54 18.46 -1.39 -0.11
CA GLY A 54 17.62 -0.23 0.18
C GLY A 54 16.16 -0.42 -0.23
N VAL A 55 15.40 0.69 -0.22
CA VAL A 55 13.99 0.76 -0.65
C VAL A 55 13.94 1.17 -2.11
N LEU A 56 13.24 0.37 -2.92
CA LEU A 56 13.00 0.68 -4.33
C LEU A 56 11.89 1.73 -4.44
N GLY A 57 12.16 2.74 -5.25
CA GLY A 57 11.22 3.80 -5.52
C GLY A 57 11.43 5.06 -4.67
N PRO A 58 11.23 6.24 -5.30
CA PRO A 58 11.44 7.53 -4.66
C PRO A 58 10.25 7.94 -3.79
N GLY A 59 9.04 7.53 -4.16
CA GLY A 59 7.81 7.88 -3.48
C GLY A 59 6.64 7.02 -3.93
N GLU A 60 5.59 7.05 -3.16
CA GLU A 60 4.37 6.29 -3.41
C GLU A 60 3.13 7.14 -3.17
N GLY A 61 2.04 6.80 -3.86
CA GLY A 61 0.72 7.36 -3.60
C GLY A 61 -0.12 6.34 -2.84
N LEU A 62 -0.34 6.58 -1.56
CA LEU A 62 -1.19 5.74 -0.72
C LEU A 62 -2.66 6.05 -0.97
N THR A 63 -3.49 5.01 -0.92
CA THR A 63 -4.95 5.12 -0.99
C THR A 63 -5.55 5.36 0.40
N PRO A 64 -6.85 5.71 0.52
CA PRO A 64 -7.50 5.93 1.82
C PRO A 64 -7.43 4.77 2.80
N SER A 65 -7.20 3.54 2.33
CA SER A 65 -7.00 2.38 3.21
C SER A 65 -5.86 2.53 4.22
N ILE A 66 -4.91 3.43 3.96
CA ILE A 66 -3.84 3.76 4.92
C ILE A 66 -4.40 4.30 6.23
N ASN A 67 -5.51 5.05 6.19
CA ASN A 67 -6.10 5.64 7.40
C ASN A 67 -6.62 4.55 8.36
N SER A 68 -7.18 3.46 7.82
CA SER A 68 -7.55 2.29 8.63
C SER A 68 -6.33 1.63 9.25
N PHE A 69 -5.26 1.47 8.49
CA PHE A 69 -3.99 0.93 8.99
C PHE A 69 -3.41 1.78 10.13
N LEU A 70 -3.36 3.11 9.97
CA LEU A 70 -2.87 4.02 11.01
C LEU A 70 -3.76 3.96 12.26
N SER A 71 -5.09 3.92 12.08
CA SER A 71 -6.05 3.78 13.18
C SER A 71 -5.88 2.45 13.92
N ASP A 72 -5.71 1.34 13.21
CA ASP A 72 -5.51 0.01 13.81
C ASP A 72 -4.24 -0.05 14.67
N LEU A 73 -3.22 0.69 14.31
CA LEU A 73 -1.96 0.81 15.05
C LEU A 73 -1.95 1.96 16.07
N GLU A 74 -3.05 2.70 16.21
CA GLU A 74 -3.16 3.86 17.11
C GLU A 74 -2.15 4.98 16.77
N ILE A 75 -1.78 5.09 15.49
CA ILE A 75 -0.89 6.13 14.97
C ILE A 75 -1.72 7.36 14.58
N SER A 76 -1.39 8.52 15.15
CA SER A 76 -2.04 9.76 14.77
C SER A 76 -1.59 10.22 13.38
N ILE A 77 -2.51 10.85 12.63
CA ILE A 77 -2.19 11.44 11.31
C ILE A 77 -1.09 12.50 11.44
N GLU A 78 -1.10 13.26 12.52
CA GLU A 78 -0.09 14.29 12.79
C GLU A 78 1.30 13.67 12.94
N ASP A 79 1.45 12.64 13.77
CA ASP A 79 2.73 11.93 13.95
C ASP A 79 3.21 11.30 12.64
N PHE A 80 2.29 10.67 11.90
CA PHE A 80 2.59 10.11 10.58
C PHE A 80 3.12 11.16 9.61
N VAL A 81 2.44 12.29 9.47
CA VAL A 81 2.83 13.38 8.56
C VAL A 81 4.16 14.00 8.97
N LEU A 82 4.36 14.26 10.26
CA LEU A 82 5.61 14.87 10.76
C LEU A 82 6.83 13.98 10.51
N ASN A 83 6.70 12.66 10.67
CA ASN A 83 7.83 11.74 10.53
C ASN A 83 8.09 11.29 9.10
N THR A 84 7.07 11.27 8.24
CA THR A 84 7.22 10.82 6.85
C THR A 84 7.31 11.95 5.84
N GLY A 85 6.90 13.16 6.21
CA GLY A 85 6.74 14.29 5.30
C GLY A 85 5.61 14.06 4.30
N ALA A 86 4.63 13.23 4.67
CA ALA A 86 3.48 12.92 3.84
C ALA A 86 2.65 14.16 3.50
N THR A 87 2.10 14.20 2.30
CA THR A 87 1.14 15.23 1.88
C THR A 87 -0.17 14.60 1.45
N ILE A 88 -1.28 15.29 1.69
CA ILE A 88 -2.62 14.78 1.40
C ILE A 88 -2.81 14.57 -0.11
N LYS A 89 -3.48 13.46 -0.45
CA LYS A 89 -3.87 13.07 -1.79
C LYS A 89 -5.36 12.73 -1.82
N HIS A 90 -6.11 13.43 -2.66
CA HIS A 90 -7.55 13.22 -2.81
C HIS A 90 -7.93 12.42 -4.08
N GLY A 91 -6.97 12.08 -4.92
CA GLY A 91 -7.25 11.34 -6.12
C GLY A 91 -6.11 11.32 -7.14
N VAL A 92 -6.48 11.02 -8.37
CA VAL A 92 -5.57 10.99 -9.52
C VAL A 92 -6.19 11.77 -10.67
N MET A 93 -5.44 12.68 -11.25
CA MET A 93 -5.78 13.36 -12.50
C MET A 93 -5.20 12.55 -13.66
N PHE A 94 -6.06 12.02 -14.50
CA PHE A 94 -5.65 11.33 -15.72
C PHE A 94 -5.68 12.28 -16.90
N ASN A 95 -4.55 12.43 -17.59
CA ASN A 95 -4.41 13.28 -18.76
C ASN A 95 -4.02 12.44 -19.99
N ASN A 96 -4.68 12.67 -21.12
CA ASN A 96 -4.43 12.03 -22.41
C ASN A 96 -4.58 10.49 -22.46
N TRP A 97 -5.27 9.89 -21.49
CA TRP A 97 -5.51 8.43 -21.48
C TRP A 97 -6.67 7.99 -22.40
N ASP A 98 -7.52 8.92 -22.80
CA ASP A 98 -8.65 8.68 -23.69
C ASP A 98 -8.54 9.66 -24.87
N LYS A 99 -8.67 9.15 -26.10
CA LYS A 99 -8.63 9.96 -27.33
C LYS A 99 -9.74 11.03 -27.40
N ASN A 100 -10.85 10.77 -26.72
CA ASN A 100 -12.04 11.65 -26.74
C ASN A 100 -12.08 12.60 -25.53
N ARG A 101 -11.17 12.46 -24.58
CA ARG A 101 -11.15 13.26 -23.33
C ARG A 101 -9.73 13.67 -23.00
N SER A 102 -9.52 14.97 -22.88
CA SER A 102 -8.20 15.52 -22.54
C SER A 102 -7.79 15.17 -21.10
N SER A 103 -8.73 15.19 -20.17
CA SER A 103 -8.46 14.85 -18.77
C SER A 103 -9.73 14.48 -18.02
N TRP A 104 -9.55 13.67 -16.95
CA TRP A 104 -10.59 13.45 -15.93
C TRP A 104 -9.95 13.21 -14.57
N PHE A 105 -10.68 13.59 -13.52
CA PHE A 105 -10.26 13.40 -12.15
C PHE A 105 -10.95 12.15 -11.56
N HIS A 106 -10.14 11.23 -11.04
CA HIS A 106 -10.60 10.10 -10.24
C HIS A 106 -10.34 10.40 -8.77
N GLY A 107 -11.35 10.91 -8.08
CA GLY A 107 -11.26 11.21 -6.65
C GLY A 107 -11.35 9.96 -5.78
N PHE A 108 -10.75 10.00 -4.61
CA PHE A 108 -11.00 9.04 -3.55
C PHE A 108 -12.36 9.34 -2.93
N TYR A 109 -13.36 8.62 -3.35
CA TYR A 109 -14.74 8.96 -3.10
C TYR A 109 -15.50 7.72 -2.67
N ASP A 110 -16.05 7.73 -1.47
CA ASP A 110 -17.00 6.69 -1.09
C ASP A 110 -18.37 7.02 -1.66
N PHE A 111 -18.58 6.58 -2.89
CA PHE A 111 -19.83 6.72 -3.61
C PHE A 111 -21.05 6.17 -2.84
N TYR A 112 -20.83 5.28 -1.89
CA TYR A 112 -21.88 4.63 -1.12
C TYR A 112 -22.38 5.45 0.08
N ASN A 113 -21.48 6.17 0.75
CA ASN A 113 -21.82 6.89 1.98
C ASN A 113 -22.15 8.36 1.73
N ASP A 114 -21.52 8.99 0.74
CA ASP A 114 -21.66 10.44 0.52
C ASP A 114 -22.86 10.81 -0.33
N THR A 115 -23.36 9.90 -1.19
CA THR A 115 -24.55 10.18 -2.04
C THR A 115 -25.86 10.23 -1.28
N LYS A 116 -25.91 9.79 -0.02
CA LYS A 116 -27.12 9.96 0.81
C LYS A 116 -27.43 11.43 1.13
N ASN A 117 -26.42 12.28 1.07
CA ASN A 117 -26.52 13.70 1.43
C ASN A 117 -26.40 14.65 0.24
N ILE A 118 -26.09 14.14 -0.97
CA ILE A 118 -26.04 14.90 -2.21
C ILE A 118 -27.36 14.68 -2.97
N LEU A 119 -27.90 15.76 -3.49
CA LEU A 119 -29.18 15.83 -4.24
C LEU A 119 -29.44 14.58 -5.11
N GLY A 120 -30.49 13.81 -4.79
CA GLY A 120 -31.01 12.73 -5.60
C GLY A 120 -30.50 11.31 -5.32
N GLY A 121 -29.47 11.13 -4.48
CA GLY A 121 -28.95 9.81 -4.12
C GLY A 121 -28.10 9.14 -5.21
N LYS A 122 -27.65 7.90 -4.92
CA LYS A 122 -26.71 7.14 -5.76
C LYS A 122 -27.17 6.93 -7.20
N GLU A 123 -28.45 6.63 -7.40
CA GLU A 123 -29.02 6.32 -8.72
C GLU A 123 -28.99 7.54 -9.64
N GLU A 124 -29.28 8.72 -9.12
CA GLU A 124 -29.24 9.96 -9.88
C GLU A 124 -27.80 10.34 -10.25
N VAL A 125 -26.86 10.23 -9.32
CA VAL A 125 -25.44 10.48 -9.60
C VAL A 125 -24.93 9.53 -10.68
N MET A 126 -25.23 8.22 -10.59
CA MET A 126 -24.84 7.24 -11.61
C MET A 126 -25.51 7.50 -12.95
N SER A 127 -26.76 7.97 -12.96
CA SER A 127 -27.49 8.37 -14.17
C SER A 127 -26.81 9.57 -14.84
N ASN A 128 -26.43 10.58 -14.05
CA ASN A 128 -25.73 11.76 -14.54
C ASN A 128 -24.37 11.41 -15.15
N TYR A 129 -23.58 10.54 -14.50
CA TYR A 129 -22.33 10.04 -15.07
C TYR A 129 -22.54 9.27 -16.37
N LYS A 130 -23.51 8.37 -16.43
CA LYS A 130 -23.84 7.64 -17.67
C LYS A 130 -24.25 8.60 -18.80
N THR A 131 -25.08 9.59 -18.49
CA THR A 131 -25.51 10.60 -19.46
C THR A 131 -24.32 11.41 -19.97
N ALA A 132 -23.47 11.89 -19.09
CA ALA A 132 -22.27 12.64 -19.47
C ALA A 132 -21.31 11.79 -20.32
N ILE A 133 -21.11 10.51 -19.99
CA ILE A 133 -20.32 9.58 -20.79
C ILE A 133 -20.90 9.43 -22.20
N ASN A 134 -22.21 9.21 -22.31
CA ASN A 134 -22.88 9.01 -23.60
C ASN A 134 -22.85 10.27 -24.48
N ASN A 135 -22.90 11.44 -23.86
CA ASN A 135 -22.84 12.72 -24.56
C ASN A 135 -21.41 13.14 -24.93
N GLY A 136 -20.38 12.47 -24.40
CA GLY A 136 -19.00 12.90 -24.55
C GLY A 136 -18.64 14.14 -23.72
N ASP A 137 -19.42 14.43 -22.67
CA ASP A 137 -19.20 15.59 -21.81
C ASP A 137 -17.91 15.43 -20.98
N ASN A 138 -17.34 16.55 -20.56
CA ASN A 138 -16.22 16.54 -19.63
C ASN A 138 -16.69 16.10 -18.23
N LEU A 139 -16.25 14.93 -17.79
CA LEU A 139 -16.62 14.33 -16.51
C LEU A 139 -16.23 15.17 -15.31
N ASN A 140 -15.22 16.04 -15.45
CA ASN A 140 -14.82 16.95 -14.39
C ASN A 140 -15.92 17.96 -14.04
N ASN A 141 -16.76 18.33 -15.01
CA ASN A 141 -17.84 19.31 -14.80
C ASN A 141 -18.92 18.82 -13.82
N ILE A 142 -19.06 17.52 -13.65
CA ILE A 142 -20.02 16.89 -12.75
C ILE A 142 -19.37 16.30 -11.49
N ASN A 143 -18.06 16.44 -11.34
CA ASN A 143 -17.33 15.91 -10.21
C ASN A 143 -17.10 17.01 -9.15
N TYR A 144 -17.90 16.97 -8.09
CA TYR A 144 -17.83 17.95 -7.01
C TYR A 144 -16.45 17.99 -6.33
N LEU A 145 -15.86 16.81 -6.06
CA LEU A 145 -14.54 16.73 -5.46
C LEU A 145 -13.44 17.34 -6.35
N TYR A 146 -13.59 17.19 -7.68
CA TYR A 146 -12.67 17.85 -8.63
C TYR A 146 -12.64 19.37 -8.40
N HIS A 147 -13.81 20.01 -8.31
CA HIS A 147 -13.88 21.45 -8.10
C HIS A 147 -13.30 21.89 -6.76
N LEU A 148 -13.57 21.14 -5.69
CA LEU A 148 -12.97 21.43 -4.38
C LEU A 148 -11.44 21.35 -4.42
N VAL A 149 -10.91 20.30 -5.07
CA VAL A 149 -9.47 20.05 -5.17
C VAL A 149 -8.77 21.11 -6.02
N ILE A 150 -9.32 21.42 -7.21
CA ILE A 150 -8.72 22.38 -8.15
C ILE A 150 -8.81 23.82 -7.62
N ASP A 151 -9.95 24.17 -7.04
CA ASP A 151 -10.17 25.51 -6.48
C ASP A 151 -9.49 25.71 -5.12
N LYS A 152 -8.83 24.68 -4.58
CA LYS A 152 -8.21 24.68 -3.24
C LYS A 152 -9.20 25.08 -2.14
N LYS A 153 -10.44 24.61 -2.24
CA LYS A 153 -11.54 24.91 -1.32
C LYS A 153 -11.82 23.78 -0.31
N ILE A 154 -10.90 22.85 -0.16
CA ILE A 154 -11.04 21.77 0.81
C ILE A 154 -10.81 22.33 2.21
N ASN A 155 -11.79 22.13 3.08
CA ASN A 155 -11.68 22.45 4.49
C ASN A 155 -11.42 21.17 5.30
N LEU A 156 -10.73 21.31 6.42
CA LEU A 156 -10.47 20.16 7.34
C LEU A 156 -11.77 19.57 7.92
N GLU A 157 -12.86 20.33 7.90
CA GLU A 157 -14.19 19.91 8.33
C GLU A 157 -14.91 19.05 7.27
N ASP A 158 -14.48 19.15 6.00
CA ASP A 158 -14.98 18.31 4.94
C ASP A 158 -14.49 16.88 5.20
N LYS A 159 -15.35 15.98 5.62
CA LYS A 159 -15.04 14.55 5.87
C LYS A 159 -14.77 13.80 4.57
N LEU A 160 -13.83 14.32 3.77
CA LEU A 160 -13.47 13.74 2.48
C LEU A 160 -12.47 12.61 2.68
N GLU A 161 -12.66 11.55 1.92
CA GLU A 161 -11.68 10.46 1.81
C GLU A 161 -10.36 10.99 1.23
N TYR A 162 -9.26 10.59 1.84
CA TYR A 162 -7.93 10.96 1.37
C TYR A 162 -6.91 9.86 1.66
N GLY A 163 -5.91 9.79 0.83
CA GLY A 163 -4.67 9.09 1.07
C GLY A 163 -3.51 10.08 1.17
N PHE A 164 -2.31 9.61 0.86
CA PHE A 164 -1.10 10.45 0.96
C PHE A 164 -0.17 10.23 -0.22
N HIS A 165 0.61 11.27 -0.55
CA HIS A 165 1.89 11.12 -1.22
C HIS A 165 2.96 11.01 -0.15
N ILE A 166 3.87 10.05 -0.30
CA ILE A 166 4.92 9.80 0.69
C ILE A 166 6.29 9.61 0.03
N ASP A 167 7.32 9.92 0.78
CA ASP A 167 8.67 9.43 0.51
C ASP A 167 8.79 8.00 1.03
N ALA A 168 9.00 7.04 0.13
CA ALA A 168 9.03 5.62 0.47
C ALA A 168 10.14 5.27 1.47
N ARG A 169 11.28 5.99 1.44
CA ARG A 169 12.40 5.77 2.36
C ARG A 169 12.06 6.27 3.76
N LYS A 170 11.47 7.48 3.87
CA LYS A 170 11.05 8.02 5.16
C LYS A 170 9.97 7.15 5.79
N LEU A 171 9.02 6.68 4.98
CA LEU A 171 7.98 5.76 5.44
C LEU A 171 8.59 4.45 5.98
N ALA A 172 9.52 3.84 5.24
CA ALA A 172 10.16 2.60 5.69
C ALA A 172 10.89 2.80 7.03
N ILE A 173 11.67 3.86 7.18
CA ILE A 173 12.37 4.18 8.44
C ILE A 173 11.37 4.38 9.59
N TYR A 174 10.29 5.10 9.34
CA TYR A 174 9.24 5.34 10.34
C TYR A 174 8.56 4.04 10.77
N LEU A 175 8.19 3.19 9.82
CA LEU A 175 7.54 1.91 10.12
C LEU A 175 8.51 0.90 10.77
N GLU A 176 9.79 0.89 10.40
CA GLU A 176 10.81 0.08 11.08
C GLU A 176 10.90 0.44 12.56
N LYS A 177 10.91 1.73 12.90
CA LYS A 177 10.93 2.17 14.29
C LYS A 177 9.71 1.66 15.08
N ILE A 178 8.51 1.79 14.50
CA ILE A 178 7.29 1.26 15.13
C ILE A 178 7.37 -0.26 15.30
N ALA A 179 7.93 -0.97 14.31
CA ALA A 179 8.10 -2.41 14.38
C ALA A 179 9.04 -2.82 15.53
N GLU A 180 10.15 -2.11 15.72
CA GLU A 180 11.07 -2.31 16.85
C GLU A 180 10.37 -2.05 18.20
N ASP A 181 9.59 -0.96 18.31
CA ASP A 181 8.82 -0.62 19.51
C ASP A 181 7.75 -1.69 19.84
N MET A 182 7.23 -2.40 18.84
CA MET A 182 6.32 -3.54 19.00
C MET A 182 7.03 -4.88 19.27
N GLY A 183 8.37 -4.87 19.39
CA GLY A 183 9.18 -6.08 19.64
C GLY A 183 9.37 -6.98 18.43
N ILE A 184 9.25 -6.43 17.22
CA ILE A 184 9.59 -7.13 15.98
C ILE A 184 11.12 -7.07 15.79
N ILE A 185 11.74 -8.19 15.50
CA ILE A 185 13.18 -8.26 15.23
C ILE A 185 13.44 -7.80 13.79
N ILE A 186 14.35 -6.84 13.60
CA ILE A 186 14.77 -6.40 12.28
C ILE A 186 16.22 -6.85 12.06
N LEU A 187 16.43 -7.73 11.09
CA LEU A 187 17.75 -8.22 10.71
C LEU A 187 18.20 -7.53 9.43
N ASP A 188 19.38 -6.91 9.50
CA ASP A 188 20.05 -6.33 8.34
C ASP A 188 20.96 -7.38 7.71
N ASP A 189 20.40 -8.20 6.81
CA ASP A 189 21.09 -9.30 6.19
C ASP A 189 20.46 -9.67 4.84
N ILE A 190 21.11 -10.57 4.12
CA ILE A 190 20.66 -11.09 2.82
C ILE A 190 20.41 -12.59 2.98
N ILE A 191 19.31 -13.06 2.40
CA ILE A 191 18.98 -14.48 2.39
C ILE A 191 19.91 -15.20 1.40
N ASP A 192 20.59 -16.23 1.90
CA ASP A 192 21.41 -17.14 1.10
C ASP A 192 20.52 -18.24 0.48
N HIS A 193 19.89 -19.04 1.34
CA HIS A 193 18.95 -20.08 0.89
C HIS A 193 17.93 -20.43 1.98
N PHE A 194 16.90 -21.16 1.55
CA PHE A 194 15.87 -21.76 2.41
C PHE A 194 16.18 -23.21 2.70
N ILE A 195 15.86 -23.67 3.90
CA ILE A 195 15.95 -25.06 4.32
C ILE A 195 14.53 -25.57 4.51
N GLU A 196 14.21 -26.68 3.84
CA GLU A 196 12.90 -27.31 3.86
C GLU A 196 12.81 -28.39 4.93
N ASN A 197 11.61 -28.62 5.43
CA ASN A 197 11.26 -29.80 6.21
C ASN A 197 10.92 -30.98 5.29
N ASN A 198 10.55 -32.12 5.89
CA ASN A 198 10.19 -33.33 5.14
C ASN A 198 8.94 -33.18 4.25
N ASN A 199 8.15 -32.11 4.45
CA ASN A 199 6.95 -31.83 3.66
C ASN A 199 7.22 -30.80 2.54
N ASN A 200 8.47 -30.42 2.31
CA ASN A 200 8.92 -29.37 1.40
C ASN A 200 8.42 -27.96 1.78
N ASP A 201 8.09 -27.73 3.06
CA ASP A 201 7.81 -26.40 3.58
C ASP A 201 9.11 -25.76 4.06
N ILE A 202 9.25 -24.44 3.88
CA ILE A 202 10.36 -23.69 4.44
C ILE A 202 10.28 -23.75 5.97
N SER A 203 11.30 -24.32 6.62
CA SER A 203 11.39 -24.45 8.07
C SER A 203 12.48 -23.58 8.67
N GLN A 204 13.51 -23.25 7.89
CA GLN A 204 14.58 -22.34 8.31
C GLN A 204 15.03 -21.48 7.13
N ILE A 205 15.58 -20.33 7.47
CA ILE A 205 16.21 -19.41 6.52
C ILE A 205 17.67 -19.24 6.91
N LYS A 206 18.59 -19.50 5.99
CA LYS A 206 19.99 -19.21 6.15
C LYS A 206 20.32 -17.88 5.49
N THR A 207 21.03 -17.04 6.22
CA THR A 207 21.49 -15.74 5.72
C THR A 207 22.94 -15.81 5.24
N VAL A 208 23.36 -14.79 4.49
CA VAL A 208 24.74 -14.67 3.98
C VAL A 208 25.74 -14.51 5.14
N SER A 209 25.34 -13.87 6.24
CA SER A 209 26.19 -13.78 7.44
C SER A 209 26.35 -15.11 8.19
N GLY A 210 25.55 -16.13 7.79
CA GLY A 210 25.59 -17.46 8.39
C GLY A 210 24.57 -17.71 9.50
N LEU A 211 23.66 -16.77 9.77
CA LEU A 211 22.58 -16.98 10.74
C LEU A 211 21.60 -18.02 10.21
N LEU A 212 21.08 -18.85 11.12
CA LEU A 212 19.96 -19.75 10.88
C LEU A 212 18.75 -19.24 11.66
N ILE A 213 17.65 -19.02 10.96
CA ILE A 213 16.43 -18.44 11.51
C ILE A 213 15.31 -19.46 11.31
N ASP A 214 14.76 -19.97 12.41
CA ASP A 214 13.61 -20.86 12.37
C ASP A 214 12.39 -20.08 11.89
N CYS A 215 11.58 -20.66 11.02
CA CYS A 215 10.33 -20.08 10.59
C CYS A 215 9.23 -21.14 10.36
N ASP A 216 8.04 -20.80 10.82
CA ASP A 216 6.82 -21.57 10.59
C ASP A 216 6.01 -20.99 9.44
N PHE A 217 6.21 -19.69 9.14
CA PHE A 217 5.52 -18.99 8.06
C PHE A 217 6.38 -17.88 7.47
N VAL A 218 6.38 -17.80 6.13
CA VAL A 218 7.14 -16.79 5.36
C VAL A 218 6.19 -15.85 4.64
N VAL A 219 6.44 -14.55 4.76
CA VAL A 219 5.80 -13.50 3.96
C VAL A 219 6.83 -12.94 2.99
N ASP A 220 6.67 -13.24 1.70
CA ASP A 220 7.61 -12.79 0.66
C ASP A 220 7.27 -11.37 0.18
N CYS A 221 7.88 -10.37 0.79
CA CYS A 221 7.85 -8.97 0.39
C CYS A 221 9.15 -8.53 -0.30
N SER A 222 9.87 -9.46 -0.94
CA SER A 222 11.14 -9.21 -1.63
C SER A 222 10.99 -8.46 -2.97
N GLY A 223 9.80 -8.02 -3.32
CA GLY A 223 9.49 -7.24 -4.51
C GLY A 223 9.84 -8.00 -5.80
N PHE A 224 10.55 -7.35 -6.71
CA PHE A 224 10.93 -7.96 -7.99
C PHE A 224 11.86 -9.17 -7.86
N LYS A 225 12.49 -9.37 -6.71
CA LYS A 225 13.35 -10.54 -6.46
C LYS A 225 12.58 -11.84 -6.32
N LYS A 226 11.33 -11.81 -5.79
CA LYS A 226 10.42 -12.95 -5.63
C LYS A 226 11.13 -14.18 -5.05
N ILE A 227 11.84 -13.98 -3.94
CA ILE A 227 12.85 -14.92 -3.44
C ILE A 227 12.20 -16.25 -3.03
N ALA A 228 11.10 -16.23 -2.28
CA ALA A 228 10.42 -17.44 -1.87
C ALA A 228 9.51 -17.99 -2.98
N ILE A 229 8.55 -17.18 -3.46
CA ILE A 229 7.50 -17.69 -4.34
C ILE A 229 8.02 -18.15 -5.71
N GLN A 230 8.97 -17.43 -6.31
CA GLN A 230 9.43 -17.78 -7.67
C GLN A 230 10.78 -18.48 -7.68
N LYS A 231 11.77 -17.96 -6.92
CA LYS A 231 13.10 -18.59 -6.96
C LYS A 231 13.17 -19.91 -6.22
N HIS A 232 12.54 -20.01 -5.05
CA HIS A 232 12.53 -21.23 -4.25
C HIS A 232 11.43 -22.20 -4.72
N TYR A 233 10.15 -21.82 -4.62
CA TYR A 233 9.03 -22.68 -4.98
C TYR A 233 8.79 -22.81 -6.49
N ARG A 234 9.47 -22.01 -7.32
CA ARG A 234 9.39 -22.04 -8.79
C ARG A 234 7.96 -21.91 -9.32
N SER A 235 7.13 -21.13 -8.61
CA SER A 235 5.77 -20.83 -9.06
C SER A 235 5.78 -20.21 -10.45
N GLU A 236 4.89 -20.65 -11.31
CA GLU A 236 4.82 -20.20 -12.69
C GLU A 236 4.52 -18.69 -12.77
N TRP A 237 5.21 -18.01 -13.66
CA TRP A 237 4.95 -16.59 -14.00
C TRP A 237 4.06 -16.52 -15.24
N VAL A 238 2.84 -16.03 -15.07
CA VAL A 238 1.93 -15.78 -16.18
C VAL A 238 2.14 -14.36 -16.72
N SER A 239 2.59 -14.25 -17.96
CA SER A 239 2.78 -12.95 -18.62
C SER A 239 1.45 -12.32 -19.02
N MET A 240 1.25 -11.06 -18.62
CA MET A 240 0.10 -10.25 -19.02
C MET A 240 0.49 -9.17 -20.03
N SER A 241 1.62 -9.30 -20.72
CA SER A 241 2.15 -8.30 -21.66
C SER A 241 1.21 -7.99 -22.83
N HIS A 242 0.33 -8.91 -23.18
CA HIS A 242 -0.71 -8.70 -24.21
C HIS A 242 -1.80 -7.70 -23.76
N LEU A 243 -1.99 -7.49 -22.45
CA LEU A 243 -2.91 -6.50 -21.87
C LEU A 243 -2.18 -5.29 -21.31
N LEU A 244 -0.98 -5.51 -20.77
CA LEU A 244 -0.17 -4.51 -20.07
C LEU A 244 1.19 -4.38 -20.79
N PRO A 245 1.27 -3.56 -21.86
CA PRO A 245 2.45 -3.48 -22.71
C PRO A 245 3.64 -2.75 -22.06
N ALA A 246 3.40 -1.95 -21.02
CA ALA A 246 4.48 -1.25 -20.31
C ALA A 246 5.29 -2.23 -19.46
N THR A 247 6.57 -2.42 -19.81
CA THR A 247 7.48 -3.39 -19.17
C THR A 247 8.51 -2.76 -18.26
N ASN A 248 8.73 -1.46 -18.36
CA ASN A 248 9.76 -0.75 -17.63
C ASN A 248 9.21 0.56 -17.06
N ALA A 249 9.76 0.97 -15.93
CA ALA A 249 9.52 2.27 -15.33
C ALA A 249 10.86 2.92 -14.94
N LEU A 250 10.96 4.22 -15.13
CA LEU A 250 12.07 5.03 -14.65
C LEU A 250 11.58 5.93 -13.53
N ALA A 251 12.10 5.71 -12.33
CA ALA A 251 11.80 6.54 -11.18
C ALA A 251 12.87 7.63 -11.04
N CYS A 252 12.45 8.90 -10.94
CA CYS A 252 13.36 10.03 -10.74
C CYS A 252 12.73 11.08 -9.83
N PHE A 253 13.59 11.85 -9.17
CA PHE A 253 13.19 13.06 -8.45
C PHE A 253 13.29 14.25 -9.40
N LEU A 254 12.24 15.05 -9.42
CA LEU A 254 12.23 16.33 -10.10
C LEU A 254 12.34 17.46 -9.04
N PRO A 255 12.90 18.62 -9.39
CA PRO A 255 12.81 19.78 -8.52
C PRO A 255 11.34 20.06 -8.17
N ALA A 256 11.06 20.29 -6.89
CA ALA A 256 9.73 20.68 -6.46
C ALA A 256 9.40 22.05 -7.06
N ASP A 257 8.23 22.19 -7.65
CA ASP A 257 7.66 23.50 -7.92
C ASP A 257 7.03 24.04 -6.62
N ASN A 258 6.68 25.33 -6.62
CA ASN A 258 6.04 25.96 -5.47
C ASN A 258 4.53 25.68 -5.38
N ASN A 259 4.02 24.78 -6.22
CA ASN A 259 2.60 24.43 -6.27
C ASN A 259 2.35 23.15 -5.49
N PHE A 260 1.35 23.19 -4.64
CA PHE A 260 0.84 22.00 -3.97
C PHE A 260 -0.34 21.44 -4.75
N TYR A 261 -0.21 20.18 -5.18
CA TYR A 261 -1.27 19.44 -5.87
C TYR A 261 -1.74 18.29 -4.96
N PRO A 262 -2.96 18.36 -4.40
CA PRO A 262 -3.47 17.30 -3.55
C PRO A 262 -3.99 16.09 -4.36
N TYR A 263 -3.32 15.75 -5.44
CA TYR A 263 -3.61 14.61 -6.32
C TYR A 263 -2.35 14.18 -7.08
N THR A 264 -2.35 12.95 -7.56
CA THR A 264 -1.32 12.46 -8.49
C THR A 264 -1.69 12.87 -9.92
N ASP A 265 -0.77 13.45 -10.66
CA ASP A 265 -0.91 13.65 -12.10
C ASP A 265 -0.41 12.40 -12.85
N ALA A 266 -1.28 11.80 -13.64
CA ALA A 266 -0.99 10.63 -14.46
C ALA A 266 -1.23 10.98 -15.92
N THR A 267 -0.17 11.30 -16.65
CA THR A 267 -0.24 11.74 -18.05
C THR A 267 0.25 10.64 -18.98
N ALA A 268 -0.58 10.24 -19.96
CA ALA A 268 -0.16 9.41 -21.09
C ALA A 268 0.49 10.30 -22.16
N MET A 269 1.64 9.86 -22.66
CA MET A 269 2.44 10.54 -23.68
C MET A 269 2.34 9.85 -25.04
#